data_7ed3c610b8680d5eb53551f6a83a9a23
#
_entry.id   7ed3c610b8680d5eb53551f6a83a9a23
#
_cell.length_a   1.000
_cell.length_b   1.000
_cell.length_c   1.000
_cell.angle_alpha   90.00
_cell.angle_beta   90.00
_cell.angle_gamma   90.00
#
_symmetry.space_group_name_H-M   'P 1'
#
loop_
_entity.id
_entity.type
_entity.pdbx_description
1 polymer ?
#
loop_
_entity_poly.entity_id
_entity_poly.type
_entity_poly.pdbx_seq_one_letter_code
_entity_poly.pdbx_strand_id
1 'polypeptide(L)'
;MSSKISSDFSKIWNQLPPMVRLAIYGVGGFYAYTKLKSFSRRLGTKAKRDEALADAEGKGQKQTMGDYDYVVQAKKLYNAFAWYNDDEDAVYGVFRRIKNDVDYIKLDEAFYDTTKEDMSSYLISRLSNSEQGKVNEVLAKSGVKYRL
;
A
#
# COMPACT_ATOMS: atom_id res chain seq x y z
N MET A 1 13.21 29.89 -18.24
CA MET A 1 14.33 29.36 -17.41
C MET A 1 14.47 27.82 -17.42
N SER A 2 13.55 27.09 -18.02
CA SER A 2 13.53 25.61 -18.02
C SER A 2 14.49 24.92 -19.00
N SER A 3 14.94 25.57 -20.05
CA SER A 3 15.73 24.95 -21.13
C SER A 3 17.24 24.80 -20.85
N LYS A 4 17.81 25.61 -19.95
CA LYS A 4 19.24 25.54 -19.61
C LYS A 4 19.60 24.34 -18.73
N ILE A 5 18.71 23.93 -17.79
CA ILE A 5 18.95 22.82 -16.86
C ILE A 5 19.02 21.50 -17.63
N SER A 6 18.20 21.32 -18.65
CA SER A 6 18.14 20.10 -19.45
C SER A 6 19.43 19.90 -20.30
N SER A 7 20.05 20.98 -20.81
CA SER A 7 21.25 20.88 -21.63
C SER A 7 22.52 20.56 -20.81
N ASP A 8 22.58 21.04 -19.55
CA ASP A 8 23.73 20.80 -18.68
C ASP A 8 23.71 19.38 -18.09
N PHE A 9 22.52 18.87 -17.81
CA PHE A 9 22.37 17.49 -17.37
C PHE A 9 22.81 16.47 -18.42
N SER A 10 22.47 16.70 -19.69
CA SER A 10 22.86 15.81 -20.80
C SER A 10 24.37 15.78 -21.02
N LYS A 11 25.05 16.92 -20.82
CA LYS A 11 26.51 17.03 -20.93
C LYS A 11 27.21 16.26 -19.80
N ILE A 12 26.78 16.45 -18.57
CA ILE A 12 27.33 15.74 -17.43
C ILE A 12 27.06 14.22 -17.56
N TRP A 13 25.87 13.85 -18.00
CA TRP A 13 25.49 12.47 -18.22
C TRP A 13 26.39 11.77 -19.24
N ASN A 14 26.72 12.43 -20.34
CA ASN A 14 27.57 11.88 -21.39
C ASN A 14 29.06 11.78 -21.00
N GLN A 15 29.49 12.47 -19.96
CA GLN A 15 30.86 12.39 -19.42
C GLN A 15 31.04 11.26 -18.37
N LEU A 16 29.96 10.69 -17.87
CA LEU A 16 30.05 9.59 -16.89
C LEU A 16 30.50 8.28 -17.56
N PRO A 17 31.41 7.52 -16.92
CA PRO A 17 31.78 6.18 -17.40
C PRO A 17 30.54 5.27 -17.53
N PRO A 18 30.53 4.35 -18.51
CA PRO A 18 29.38 3.46 -18.73
C PRO A 18 28.94 2.68 -17.49
N MET A 19 29.88 2.24 -16.66
CA MET A 19 29.61 1.54 -15.40
C MET A 19 28.87 2.42 -14.39
N VAL A 20 29.19 3.71 -14.31
CA VAL A 20 28.51 4.65 -13.41
C VAL A 20 27.07 4.93 -13.89
N ARG A 21 26.86 5.04 -15.20
CA ARG A 21 25.52 5.17 -15.79
C ARG A 21 24.67 3.94 -15.48
N LEU A 22 25.25 2.74 -15.58
CA LEU A 22 24.57 1.46 -15.29
C LEU A 22 24.21 1.36 -13.81
N ALA A 23 25.09 1.80 -12.92
CA ALA A 23 24.82 1.85 -11.47
C ALA A 23 23.70 2.84 -11.12
N ILE A 24 23.68 4.02 -11.75
CA ILE A 24 22.62 5.02 -11.54
C ILE A 24 21.27 4.49 -12.08
N TYR A 25 21.25 3.82 -13.24
CA TYR A 25 20.03 3.18 -13.75
C TYR A 25 19.59 2.00 -12.88
N GLY A 26 20.52 1.16 -12.41
CA GLY A 26 20.22 0.01 -11.58
C GLY A 26 19.65 0.41 -10.20
N VAL A 27 20.34 1.29 -9.50
CA VAL A 27 19.93 1.70 -8.13
C VAL A 27 18.78 2.73 -8.20
N GLY A 28 18.87 3.74 -9.05
CA GLY A 28 17.84 4.77 -9.18
C GLY A 28 16.57 4.22 -9.82
N GLY A 29 16.68 3.37 -10.83
CA GLY A 29 15.56 2.72 -11.49
C GLY A 29 14.86 1.72 -10.56
N PHE A 30 15.60 0.95 -9.77
CA PHE A 30 15.06 0.03 -8.76
C PHE A 30 14.38 0.80 -7.63
N TYR A 31 14.99 1.86 -7.12
CA TYR A 31 14.42 2.70 -6.08
C TYR A 31 13.16 3.44 -6.56
N ALA A 32 13.18 4.01 -7.76
CA ALA A 32 12.01 4.63 -8.38
C ALA A 32 10.90 3.60 -8.68
N TYR A 33 11.27 2.41 -9.18
CA TYR A 33 10.33 1.31 -9.42
C TYR A 33 9.68 0.82 -8.12
N THR A 34 10.46 0.63 -7.04
CA THR A 34 9.91 0.21 -5.74
C THR A 34 9.02 1.29 -5.12
N LYS A 35 9.41 2.58 -5.24
CA LYS A 35 8.58 3.71 -4.77
C LYS A 35 7.31 3.87 -5.60
N LEU A 36 7.39 3.82 -6.93
CA LEU A 36 6.22 3.86 -7.82
C LEU A 36 5.30 2.65 -7.60
N LYS A 37 5.87 1.46 -7.43
CA LYS A 37 5.10 0.24 -7.15
C LYS A 37 4.40 0.28 -5.78
N SER A 38 5.01 0.88 -4.77
CA SER A 38 4.38 1.08 -3.46
C SER A 38 3.33 2.20 -3.49
N PHE A 39 3.59 3.29 -4.24
CA PHE A 39 2.67 4.42 -4.35
C PHE A 39 1.40 4.09 -5.14
N SER A 40 1.52 3.30 -6.22
CA SER A 40 0.36 2.87 -7.03
C SER A 40 -0.58 1.87 -6.32
N ARG A 41 -0.15 1.31 -5.19
CA ARG A 41 -0.91 0.31 -4.43
C ARG A 41 -1.56 0.85 -3.17
N ARG A 42 -1.30 2.10 -2.80
CA ARG A 42 -1.90 2.76 -1.63
C ARG A 42 -3.13 3.56 -2.05
N LEU A 43 -4.22 3.32 -1.36
CA LEU A 43 -5.50 3.99 -1.65
C LEU A 43 -5.55 5.44 -1.15
N GLY A 44 -4.80 5.82 -0.18
CA GLY A 44 -4.49 7.14 0.41
C GLY A 44 -5.57 8.25 0.41
N THR A 45 -6.30 8.46 -0.66
CA THR A 45 -7.33 9.51 -0.77
C THR A 45 -8.71 8.93 -1.07
N LYS A 46 -9.78 9.62 -0.65
CA LYS A 46 -11.16 9.21 -0.91
C LYS A 46 -11.42 9.01 -2.40
N ALA A 47 -10.99 9.95 -3.25
CA ALA A 47 -11.18 9.84 -4.70
C ALA A 47 -10.55 8.57 -5.29
N LYS A 48 -9.36 8.18 -4.82
CA LYS A 48 -8.72 6.93 -5.24
C LYS A 48 -9.44 5.69 -4.74
N ARG A 49 -10.02 5.75 -3.54
CA ARG A 49 -10.84 4.64 -3.01
C ARG A 49 -12.11 4.48 -3.82
N ASP A 50 -12.82 5.58 -4.12
CA ASP A 50 -14.05 5.56 -4.91
C ASP A 50 -13.81 5.01 -6.32
N GLU A 51 -12.71 5.42 -6.98
CA GLU A 51 -12.30 4.90 -8.28
C GLU A 51 -11.94 3.40 -8.22
N ALA A 52 -11.17 3.01 -7.21
CA ALA A 52 -10.76 1.63 -7.01
C ALA A 52 -11.95 0.72 -6.67
N LEU A 53 -12.92 1.23 -5.92
CA LEU A 53 -14.16 0.52 -5.59
C LEU A 53 -15.00 0.30 -6.85
N ALA A 54 -15.20 1.36 -7.66
CA ALA A 54 -15.92 1.25 -8.91
C ALA A 54 -15.26 0.26 -9.90
N ASP A 55 -13.92 0.24 -9.98
CA ASP A 55 -13.17 -0.74 -10.79
C ASP A 55 -13.38 -2.17 -10.30
N ALA A 56 -13.32 -2.42 -8.99
CA ALA A 56 -13.52 -3.75 -8.42
C ALA A 56 -14.96 -4.24 -8.57
N GLU A 57 -15.95 -3.38 -8.34
CA GLU A 57 -17.37 -3.68 -8.54
C GLU A 57 -17.70 -3.91 -10.02
N GLY A 58 -17.10 -3.13 -10.91
CA GLY A 58 -17.21 -3.32 -12.37
C GLY A 58 -16.67 -4.68 -12.84
N LYS A 59 -15.77 -5.30 -12.08
CA LYS A 59 -15.27 -6.67 -12.27
C LYS A 59 -16.14 -7.74 -11.59
N GLY A 60 -17.27 -7.37 -11.05
CA GLY A 60 -18.22 -8.26 -10.40
C GLY A 60 -17.86 -8.64 -8.96
N GLN A 61 -16.83 -8.01 -8.37
CA GLN A 61 -16.53 -8.20 -6.96
C GLN A 61 -17.57 -7.50 -6.08
N LYS A 62 -17.88 -8.08 -4.94
CA LYS A 62 -18.83 -7.54 -3.98
C LYS A 62 -18.27 -7.63 -2.58
N GLN A 63 -18.70 -6.72 -1.70
CA GLN A 63 -18.37 -6.82 -0.28
C GLN A 63 -18.89 -8.14 0.30
N THR A 64 -18.09 -8.77 1.17
CA THR A 64 -18.42 -10.06 1.80
C THR A 64 -18.85 -9.91 3.25
N MET A 65 -18.67 -8.72 3.84
CA MET A 65 -19.05 -8.39 5.22
C MET A 65 -19.99 -7.18 5.25
N GLY A 66 -20.70 -6.98 6.36
CA GLY A 66 -21.50 -5.77 6.58
C GLY A 66 -20.62 -4.55 6.84
N ASP A 67 -21.13 -3.35 6.57
CA ASP A 67 -20.37 -2.09 6.78
C ASP A 67 -19.90 -1.95 8.24
N TYR A 68 -20.71 -2.34 9.20
CA TYR A 68 -20.34 -2.34 10.62
C TYR A 68 -19.17 -3.28 10.93
N ASP A 69 -19.08 -4.43 10.24
CA ASP A 69 -17.99 -5.38 10.44
C ASP A 69 -16.65 -4.78 10.03
N TYR A 70 -16.59 -3.99 8.96
CA TYR A 70 -15.35 -3.28 8.57
C TYR A 70 -14.90 -2.29 9.63
N VAL A 71 -15.84 -1.56 10.27
CA VAL A 71 -15.53 -0.67 11.40
C VAL A 71 -14.95 -1.45 12.59
N VAL A 72 -15.52 -2.62 12.90
CA VAL A 72 -15.01 -3.50 13.96
C VAL A 72 -13.61 -3.99 13.63
N GLN A 73 -13.35 -4.44 12.38
CA GLN A 73 -12.03 -4.88 11.95
C GLN A 73 -11.01 -3.73 11.95
N ALA A 74 -11.40 -2.54 11.51
CA ALA A 74 -10.56 -1.34 11.55
C ALA A 74 -10.11 -0.99 12.97
N LYS A 75 -11.05 -0.98 13.93
CA LYS A 75 -10.73 -0.79 15.36
C LYS A 75 -9.81 -1.89 15.89
N LYS A 76 -10.02 -3.13 15.48
CA LYS A 76 -9.17 -4.25 15.87
C LYS A 76 -7.75 -4.09 15.37
N LEU A 77 -7.56 -3.67 14.11
CA LEU A 77 -6.23 -3.33 13.55
C LEU A 77 -5.55 -2.21 14.34
N TYR A 78 -6.28 -1.14 14.63
CA TYR A 78 -5.73 -0.01 15.37
C TYR A 78 -5.30 -0.40 16.78
N ASN A 79 -6.14 -1.16 17.49
CA ASN A 79 -5.90 -1.59 18.87
C ASN A 79 -4.84 -2.71 18.98
N ALA A 80 -4.54 -3.44 17.90
CA ALA A 80 -3.49 -4.45 17.88
C ALA A 80 -2.12 -3.89 18.25
N PHE A 81 -1.90 -2.60 18.01
CA PHE A 81 -0.66 -1.88 18.32
C PHE A 81 -0.82 -0.91 19.50
N ALA A 82 -1.69 -1.23 20.46
CA ALA A 82 -1.74 -0.48 21.71
C ALA A 82 -0.38 -0.55 22.42
N TRP A 83 -0.01 0.55 23.06
CA TRP A 83 1.34 0.88 23.54
C TRP A 83 2.10 -0.14 24.38
N TYR A 84 1.50 -1.25 24.77
CA TYR A 84 2.11 -2.32 25.58
C TYR A 84 1.88 -3.73 25.02
N ASN A 85 1.29 -3.87 23.83
CA ASN A 85 1.04 -5.19 23.25
C ASN A 85 0.95 -5.09 21.73
N ASP A 86 1.92 -5.68 21.03
CA ASP A 86 1.87 -5.87 19.59
C ASP A 86 1.20 -7.23 19.34
N ASP A 87 -0.06 -7.21 18.86
CA ASP A 87 -0.85 -8.40 18.56
C ASP A 87 -0.93 -8.63 17.05
N GLU A 88 0.16 -9.18 16.50
CA GLU A 88 0.25 -9.49 15.07
C GLU A 88 -0.78 -10.55 14.66
N ASP A 89 -1.15 -11.46 15.55
CA ASP A 89 -2.17 -12.48 15.26
C ASP A 89 -3.56 -11.86 15.07
N ALA A 90 -3.87 -10.79 15.80
CA ALA A 90 -5.07 -10.00 15.55
C ALA A 90 -5.04 -9.34 14.17
N VAL A 91 -3.88 -8.81 13.76
CA VAL A 91 -3.69 -8.22 12.43
C VAL A 91 -3.91 -9.28 11.35
N TYR A 92 -3.24 -10.43 11.44
CA TYR A 92 -3.43 -11.53 10.47
C TYR A 92 -4.88 -12.04 10.47
N GLY A 93 -5.53 -12.08 11.63
CA GLY A 93 -6.93 -12.47 11.78
C GLY A 93 -7.88 -11.55 11.01
N VAL A 94 -7.61 -10.25 11.00
CA VAL A 94 -8.37 -9.27 10.21
C VAL A 94 -8.17 -9.53 8.72
N PHE A 95 -6.92 -9.62 8.25
CA PHE A 95 -6.64 -9.81 6.82
C PHE A 95 -7.11 -11.16 6.26
N ARG A 96 -7.19 -12.21 7.06
CA ARG A 96 -7.81 -13.50 6.65
C ARG A 96 -9.30 -13.39 6.33
N ARG A 97 -10.00 -12.36 6.84
CA ARG A 97 -11.40 -12.09 6.52
C ARG A 97 -11.59 -11.37 5.20
N ILE A 98 -10.56 -10.72 4.69
CA ILE A 98 -10.58 -10.00 3.42
C ILE A 98 -10.54 -11.02 2.28
N LYS A 99 -11.57 -11.02 1.42
CA LYS A 99 -11.74 -12.03 0.37
C LYS A 99 -11.52 -11.50 -1.04
N ASN A 100 -11.54 -10.18 -1.21
CA ASN A 100 -11.39 -9.54 -2.51
C ASN A 100 -10.96 -8.06 -2.35
N ASP A 101 -10.78 -7.37 -3.46
CA ASP A 101 -10.39 -5.96 -3.48
C ASP A 101 -11.44 -5.04 -2.83
N VAL A 102 -12.74 -5.33 -2.99
CA VAL A 102 -13.82 -4.54 -2.40
C VAL A 102 -13.72 -4.56 -0.87
N ASP A 103 -13.51 -5.75 -0.27
CA ASP A 103 -13.33 -5.87 1.17
C ASP A 103 -12.13 -5.06 1.67
N TYR A 104 -11.00 -5.11 0.93
CA TYR A 104 -9.80 -4.34 1.30
C TYR A 104 -10.07 -2.84 1.27
N ILE A 105 -10.71 -2.33 0.21
CA ILE A 105 -11.03 -0.91 0.06
C ILE A 105 -11.99 -0.45 1.17
N LYS A 106 -13.01 -1.25 1.48
CA LYS A 106 -13.96 -0.97 2.57
C LYS A 106 -13.29 -0.96 3.95
N LEU A 107 -12.34 -1.88 4.18
CA LEU A 107 -11.55 -1.88 5.41
C LEU A 107 -10.67 -0.63 5.53
N ASP A 108 -10.00 -0.23 4.43
CA ASP A 108 -9.17 0.98 4.40
C ASP A 108 -9.99 2.25 4.62
N GLU A 109 -11.19 2.33 4.03
CA GLU A 109 -12.15 3.42 4.26
C GLU A 109 -12.56 3.49 5.73
N ALA A 110 -13.00 2.36 6.30
CA ALA A 110 -13.42 2.28 7.70
C ALA A 110 -12.27 2.60 8.67
N PHE A 111 -11.04 2.19 8.35
CA PHE A 111 -9.85 2.52 9.13
C PHE A 111 -9.60 4.02 9.14
N TYR A 112 -9.61 4.67 7.95
CA TYR A 112 -9.43 6.10 7.85
C TYR A 112 -10.54 6.88 8.57
N ASP A 113 -11.79 6.47 8.43
CA ASP A 113 -12.92 7.13 9.09
C ASP A 113 -12.85 7.05 10.61
N THR A 114 -12.34 5.93 11.11
CA THR A 114 -12.22 5.69 12.56
C THR A 114 -11.01 6.38 13.18
N THR A 115 -9.86 6.38 12.49
CA THR A 115 -8.56 6.81 13.05
C THR A 115 -8.04 8.12 12.48
N LYS A 116 -8.52 8.53 11.29
CA LYS A 116 -8.01 9.62 10.46
C LYS A 116 -6.57 9.38 9.96
N GLU A 117 -6.11 8.14 10.01
CA GLU A 117 -4.80 7.71 9.52
C GLU A 117 -4.94 6.82 8.29
N ASP A 118 -3.95 6.84 7.39
CA ASP A 118 -3.86 5.91 6.26
C ASP A 118 -3.48 4.52 6.78
N MET A 119 -4.33 3.52 6.49
CA MET A 119 -4.16 2.16 7.01
C MET A 119 -2.81 1.55 6.62
N SER A 120 -2.41 1.67 5.37
CA SER A 120 -1.15 1.08 4.89
C SER A 120 0.05 1.76 5.55
N SER A 121 0.04 3.08 5.67
CA SER A 121 1.12 3.83 6.33
C SER A 121 1.21 3.49 7.81
N TYR A 122 0.08 3.39 8.49
CA TYR A 122 -0.01 2.98 9.89
C TYR A 122 0.62 1.61 10.10
N LEU A 123 0.20 0.62 9.32
CA LEU A 123 0.68 -0.76 9.46
C LEU A 123 2.16 -0.90 9.10
N ILE A 124 2.63 -0.24 8.03
CA ILE A 124 4.05 -0.26 7.64
C ILE A 124 4.94 0.33 8.73
N SER A 125 4.47 1.33 9.47
CA SER A 125 5.23 1.93 10.56
C SER A 125 5.32 1.05 11.82
N ARG A 126 4.48 0.03 11.94
CA ARG A 126 4.33 -0.83 13.12
C ARG A 126 4.83 -2.26 12.88
N LEU A 127 4.65 -2.78 11.67
CA LEU A 127 5.04 -4.13 11.30
C LEU A 127 6.48 -4.17 10.78
N SER A 128 7.24 -5.16 11.19
CA SER A 128 8.52 -5.51 10.57
C SER A 128 8.33 -5.97 9.12
N ASN A 129 9.40 -5.98 8.32
CA ASN A 129 9.34 -6.45 6.93
C ASN A 129 8.85 -7.90 6.80
N SER A 130 9.15 -8.76 7.79
CA SER A 130 8.68 -10.15 7.81
C SER A 130 7.18 -10.23 8.02
N GLU A 131 6.63 -9.43 8.93
CA GLU A 131 5.19 -9.37 9.23
C GLU A 131 4.39 -8.76 8.10
N GLN A 132 4.91 -7.69 7.47
CA GLN A 132 4.34 -7.15 6.23
C GLN A 132 4.30 -8.21 5.13
N GLY A 133 5.35 -9.03 5.01
CA GLY A 133 5.41 -10.16 4.09
C GLY A 133 4.29 -11.18 4.35
N LYS A 134 4.02 -11.52 5.61
CA LYS A 134 2.92 -12.44 5.99
C LYS A 134 1.54 -11.85 5.66
N VAL A 135 1.31 -10.55 5.94
CA VAL A 135 0.06 -9.87 5.55
C VAL A 135 -0.11 -9.92 4.04
N ASN A 136 0.94 -9.60 3.29
CA ASN A 136 0.92 -9.62 1.84
C ASN A 136 0.66 -11.02 1.26
N GLU A 137 1.16 -12.08 1.92
CA GLU A 137 0.87 -13.45 1.55
C GLU A 137 -0.61 -13.81 1.76
N VAL A 138 -1.18 -13.41 2.90
CA VAL A 138 -2.62 -13.60 3.18
C VAL A 138 -3.49 -12.90 2.14
N LEU A 139 -3.18 -11.64 1.81
CA LEU A 139 -3.88 -10.87 0.78
C LEU A 139 -3.75 -11.52 -0.61
N ALA A 140 -2.55 -12.01 -0.95
CA ALA A 140 -2.32 -12.69 -2.22
C ALA A 140 -3.15 -13.97 -2.36
N LYS A 141 -3.24 -14.78 -1.29
CA LYS A 141 -4.07 -16.00 -1.26
C LYS A 141 -5.55 -15.71 -1.47
N SER A 142 -6.03 -14.54 -1.05
CA SER A 142 -7.41 -14.08 -1.26
C SER A 142 -7.62 -13.39 -2.62
N GLY A 143 -6.60 -13.31 -3.48
CA GLY A 143 -6.69 -12.66 -4.79
C GLY A 143 -6.75 -11.13 -4.72
N VAL A 144 -6.50 -10.54 -3.56
CA VAL A 144 -6.45 -9.07 -3.37
C VAL A 144 -5.20 -8.52 -4.05
N LYS A 145 -5.35 -7.45 -4.82
CA LYS A 145 -4.22 -6.81 -5.55
C LYS A 145 -3.39 -5.86 -4.68
N TYR A 146 -3.96 -5.36 -3.58
CA TYR A 146 -3.30 -4.42 -2.67
C TYR A 146 -2.25 -5.11 -1.80
N ARG A 147 -1.24 -4.34 -1.38
CA ARG A 147 -0.12 -4.81 -0.54
C ARG A 147 0.30 -3.69 0.43
N LEU A 148 0.90 -4.10 1.53
CA LEU A 148 1.57 -3.19 2.45
C LEU A 148 2.95 -2.78 1.93
#